data_891cde37b3b3b84a3ac65de41570b27c
#
_entry.id   891cde37b3b3b84a3ac65de41570b27c
#
_cell.length_a   1.000
_cell.length_b   1.000
_cell.length_c   1.000
_cell.angle_alpha   90.00
_cell.angle_beta   90.00
_cell.angle_gamma   90.00
#
_symmetry.space_group_name_H-M   'P 1'
#
loop_
_entity.id
_entity.type
_entity.pdbx_description
1 polymer ?
#
loop_
_entity_poly.entity_id
_entity_poly.type
_entity_poly.pdbx_seq_one_letter_code
_entity_poly.pdbx_strand_id
1 'polypeptide(L)'
;MTKALDGIRILDMTHVQSGPTCTQILAWFGADVLKVERSGVGDATRAQLRDIPDVDSLYFTMLNHNKRSLTLNTKSEKGREIFTRLIEESDVMVENFAPGALDRMGFNWERIQEINPRLIYASVKGFGPGPYADCKVYENVAQCAGGSASTTGIEGKVPLVTGAQIGDSGTGMHLVAGILAALYHRTHSGRGQRVECAMQDSVLNLCRVKLRDQQRLSHGPLKEYSQFGEGKEFGKAVPRAGNDSGGGQPGRILKCKGWEKDPDAYTYFITQAAVWKNVCDVIGKPEWKDDPDYAKPEMRLPRLSIVFDAIEAWTKTKTKYEVMEICNPLNIPVGPILSMKELSLIHI
;
A
#
# COMPACT_ATOMS: atom_id res chain seq x y z
N MET A 1 20.19 -21.92 -7.67
CA MET A 1 19.90 -20.71 -8.48
C MET A 1 20.32 -19.50 -7.67
N THR A 2 21.17 -18.65 -8.24
CA THR A 2 21.52 -17.35 -7.66
C THR A 2 20.28 -16.45 -7.64
N LYS A 3 20.05 -15.72 -6.55
CA LYS A 3 18.96 -14.75 -6.46
C LYS A 3 19.37 -13.42 -7.09
N ALA A 4 18.41 -12.56 -7.41
CA ALA A 4 18.64 -11.31 -8.14
C ALA A 4 19.62 -10.34 -7.44
N LEU A 5 19.67 -10.35 -6.11
CA LEU A 5 20.53 -9.48 -5.30
C LEU A 5 21.63 -10.26 -4.55
N ASP A 6 21.98 -11.47 -5.00
CA ASP A 6 23.12 -12.18 -4.43
C ASP A 6 24.39 -11.32 -4.52
N GLY A 7 25.12 -11.21 -3.41
CA GLY A 7 26.33 -10.39 -3.27
C GLY A 7 26.08 -8.92 -2.89
N ILE A 8 24.82 -8.45 -2.85
CA ILE A 8 24.49 -7.12 -2.35
C ILE A 8 24.37 -7.14 -0.82
N ARG A 9 25.13 -6.26 -0.15
CA ARG A 9 25.12 -6.10 1.31
C ARG A 9 24.35 -4.87 1.73
N ILE A 10 23.36 -5.05 2.62
CA ILE A 10 22.50 -3.97 3.11
C ILE A 10 22.70 -3.77 4.61
N LEU A 11 23.08 -2.57 4.99
CA LEU A 11 23.13 -2.08 6.36
C LEU A 11 21.75 -1.52 6.72
N ASP A 12 21.00 -2.27 7.51
CA ASP A 12 19.64 -1.93 7.90
C ASP A 12 19.62 -1.22 9.26
N MET A 13 19.45 0.11 9.25
CA MET A 13 19.32 0.96 10.46
C MET A 13 17.84 1.24 10.79
N THR A 14 16.93 0.57 10.11
CA THR A 14 15.50 0.85 10.22
C THR A 14 14.87 0.22 11.47
N HIS A 15 13.70 0.75 11.85
CA HIS A 15 12.89 0.19 12.93
C HIS A 15 11.39 0.35 12.63
N VAL A 16 10.57 -0.34 13.37
CA VAL A 16 9.11 -0.41 13.26
C VAL A 16 8.70 -1.04 11.93
N GLN A 17 8.21 -0.28 10.92
CA GLN A 17 7.58 -0.93 9.77
C GLN A 17 8.05 -0.45 8.40
N SER A 18 8.05 0.86 8.10
CA SER A 18 8.28 1.35 6.73
C SER A 18 9.64 0.93 6.17
N GLY A 19 10.71 1.21 6.90
CA GLY A 19 12.06 0.80 6.52
C GLY A 19 12.28 -0.72 6.57
N PRO A 20 11.88 -1.42 7.66
CA PRO A 20 11.96 -2.88 7.73
C PRO A 20 11.24 -3.61 6.59
N THR A 21 10.09 -3.11 6.11
CA THR A 21 9.42 -3.65 4.91
C THR A 21 10.34 -3.56 3.67
N CYS A 22 11.00 -2.42 3.47
CA CYS A 22 11.93 -2.25 2.37
C CYS A 22 13.06 -3.27 2.42
N THR A 23 13.77 -3.34 3.54
CA THR A 23 14.94 -4.21 3.69
C THR A 23 14.59 -5.70 3.69
N GLN A 24 13.39 -6.07 4.15
CA GLN A 24 12.87 -7.43 4.05
C GLN A 24 12.64 -7.86 2.60
N ILE A 25 12.01 -7.01 1.77
CA ILE A 25 11.77 -7.32 0.36
C ILE A 25 13.11 -7.52 -0.37
N LEU A 26 14.11 -6.68 -0.09
CA LEU A 26 15.44 -6.83 -0.65
C LEU A 26 16.12 -8.13 -0.18
N ALA A 27 15.91 -8.55 1.08
CA ALA A 27 16.37 -9.83 1.59
C ALA A 27 15.69 -11.02 0.89
N TRP A 28 14.41 -10.93 0.55
CA TRP A 28 13.74 -11.94 -0.26
C TRP A 28 14.34 -12.07 -1.66
N PHE A 29 14.83 -10.97 -2.23
CA PHE A 29 15.54 -10.96 -3.51
C PHE A 29 16.97 -11.46 -3.41
N GLY A 30 17.47 -11.78 -2.21
CA GLY A 30 18.79 -12.39 -2.00
C GLY A 30 19.86 -11.49 -1.41
N ALA A 31 19.56 -10.24 -1.10
CA ALA A 31 20.51 -9.36 -0.43
C ALA A 31 20.86 -9.89 0.97
N ASP A 32 22.13 -9.74 1.35
CA ASP A 32 22.61 -9.98 2.73
C ASP A 32 22.31 -8.76 3.58
N VAL A 33 21.25 -8.86 4.41
CA VAL A 33 20.78 -7.75 5.23
C VAL A 33 21.24 -7.90 6.67
N LEU A 34 22.05 -6.93 7.13
CA LEU A 34 22.47 -6.79 8.52
C LEU A 34 21.70 -5.68 9.21
N LYS A 35 20.77 -6.06 10.07
CA LYS A 35 19.98 -5.13 10.89
C LYS A 35 20.81 -4.72 12.11
N VAL A 36 21.08 -3.44 12.22
CA VAL A 36 21.75 -2.85 13.38
C VAL A 36 20.72 -2.33 14.37
N GLU A 37 20.81 -2.84 15.59
CA GLU A 37 19.84 -2.56 16.65
C GLU A 37 20.51 -1.95 17.88
N ARG A 38 19.74 -1.22 18.66
CA ARG A 38 20.21 -0.65 19.92
C ARG A 38 20.48 -1.75 20.93
N SER A 39 21.65 -1.77 21.54
CA SER A 39 22.02 -2.71 22.59
C SER A 39 21.03 -2.68 23.76
N GLY A 40 20.62 -3.83 24.25
CA GLY A 40 19.74 -4.05 25.40
C GLY A 40 18.25 -3.87 25.13
N VAL A 41 17.85 -3.21 24.04
CA VAL A 41 16.44 -2.91 23.73
C VAL A 41 16.02 -3.53 22.39
N GLY A 42 16.87 -3.45 21.37
CA GLY A 42 16.56 -3.87 20.02
C GLY A 42 15.59 -2.93 19.30
N ASP A 43 14.93 -3.46 18.28
CA ASP A 43 13.79 -2.81 17.63
C ASP A 43 12.57 -2.83 18.56
N ALA A 44 11.84 -1.73 18.65
CA ALA A 44 10.66 -1.62 19.51
C ALA A 44 9.60 -2.70 19.21
N THR A 45 9.53 -3.16 17.95
CA THR A 45 8.58 -4.20 17.54
C THR A 45 8.87 -5.56 18.14
N ARG A 46 10.08 -5.83 18.67
CA ARG A 46 10.37 -7.11 19.39
C ARG A 46 9.45 -7.32 20.59
N ALA A 47 9.11 -6.23 21.29
CA ALA A 47 8.24 -6.28 22.47
C ALA A 47 6.80 -5.82 22.17
N GLN A 48 6.58 -5.09 21.08
CA GLN A 48 5.28 -4.55 20.72
C GLN A 48 4.34 -5.66 20.26
N LEU A 49 3.10 -5.71 20.79
CA LEU A 49 2.10 -6.75 20.49
C LEU A 49 2.63 -8.18 20.75
N ARG A 50 3.39 -8.32 21.82
CA ARG A 50 3.94 -9.62 22.23
C ARG A 50 2.86 -10.43 22.95
N ASP A 51 2.53 -11.60 22.41
CA ASP A 51 1.55 -12.52 23.00
C ASP A 51 2.17 -13.56 23.94
N ILE A 52 3.43 -13.94 23.68
CA ILE A 52 4.15 -14.95 24.45
C ILE A 52 5.32 -14.28 25.18
N PRO A 53 5.43 -14.38 26.51
CA PRO A 53 6.56 -13.86 27.25
C PRO A 53 7.90 -14.40 26.73
N ASP A 54 8.92 -13.56 26.74
CA ASP A 54 10.31 -13.87 26.33
C ASP A 54 10.53 -14.36 24.90
N VAL A 55 9.50 -14.26 24.06
CA VAL A 55 9.59 -14.52 22.62
C VAL A 55 9.41 -13.21 21.86
N ASP A 56 10.15 -13.01 20.78
CA ASP A 56 9.92 -11.86 19.87
C ASP A 56 8.49 -11.88 19.32
N SER A 57 7.87 -10.72 19.22
CA SER A 57 6.51 -10.62 18.70
C SER A 57 6.40 -11.08 17.24
N LEU A 58 5.23 -11.55 16.84
CA LEU A 58 4.94 -11.83 15.44
C LEU A 58 5.11 -10.59 14.57
N TYR A 59 4.86 -9.40 15.11
CA TYR A 59 5.07 -8.13 14.41
C TYR A 59 6.54 -7.93 14.03
N PHE A 60 7.48 -8.25 14.92
CA PHE A 60 8.90 -8.20 14.61
C PHE A 60 9.31 -9.27 13.58
N THR A 61 8.93 -10.53 13.81
CA THR A 61 9.35 -11.65 12.97
C THR A 61 8.81 -11.53 11.55
N MET A 62 7.58 -11.05 11.39
CA MET A 62 6.92 -10.79 10.11
C MET A 62 7.70 -9.79 9.23
N LEU A 63 8.38 -8.80 9.83
CA LEU A 63 9.09 -7.73 9.13
C LEU A 63 10.60 -7.94 9.02
N ASN A 64 11.16 -8.92 9.74
CA ASN A 64 12.61 -9.05 9.87
C ASN A 64 13.15 -10.45 9.58
N HIS A 65 12.32 -11.39 9.12
CA HIS A 65 12.86 -12.68 8.68
C HIS A 65 13.79 -12.50 7.46
N ASN A 66 14.74 -13.41 7.31
CA ASN A 66 15.86 -13.34 6.35
C ASN A 66 16.88 -12.22 6.60
N LYS A 67 16.87 -11.61 7.80
CA LYS A 67 17.87 -10.63 8.20
C LYS A 67 18.77 -11.21 9.31
N ARG A 68 20.02 -10.79 9.33
CA ARG A 68 20.90 -10.99 10.48
C ARG A 68 20.81 -9.78 11.39
N SER A 69 20.92 -9.97 12.70
CA SER A 69 20.87 -8.89 13.70
C SER A 69 22.23 -8.67 14.34
N LEU A 70 22.58 -7.41 14.53
CA LEU A 70 23.73 -6.93 15.29
C LEU A 70 23.30 -5.86 16.26
N THR A 71 23.58 -6.03 17.56
CA THR A 71 23.42 -4.94 18.52
C THR A 71 24.67 -4.08 18.57
N LEU A 72 24.52 -2.76 18.43
CA LEU A 72 25.64 -1.82 18.39
C LEU A 72 25.31 -0.52 19.12
N ASN A 73 26.19 -0.10 20.01
CA ASN A 73 26.12 1.21 20.63
C ASN A 73 26.90 2.26 19.81
N THR A 74 26.25 2.87 18.86
CA THR A 74 26.83 3.89 17.96
C THR A 74 27.23 5.21 18.66
N LYS A 75 26.88 5.36 19.97
CA LYS A 75 27.32 6.52 20.76
C LYS A 75 28.73 6.38 21.32
N SER A 76 29.24 5.15 21.48
CA SER A 76 30.61 4.91 21.91
C SER A 76 31.60 5.08 20.74
N GLU A 77 32.85 5.43 21.05
CA GLU A 77 33.93 5.55 20.06
C GLU A 77 34.12 4.25 19.29
N LYS A 78 34.24 3.13 20.01
CA LYS A 78 34.35 1.79 19.42
C LYS A 78 33.16 1.42 18.55
N GLY A 79 31.95 1.80 18.97
CA GLY A 79 30.73 1.59 18.17
C GLY A 79 30.71 2.40 16.89
N ARG A 80 31.24 3.63 16.90
CA ARG A 80 31.38 4.45 15.68
C ARG A 80 32.45 3.90 14.72
N GLU A 81 33.57 3.38 15.24
CA GLU A 81 34.57 2.70 14.43
C GLU A 81 33.95 1.48 13.71
N ILE A 82 33.22 0.64 14.44
CA ILE A 82 32.55 -0.54 13.87
C ILE A 82 31.52 -0.09 12.84
N PHE A 83 30.73 0.95 13.13
CA PHE A 83 29.73 1.44 12.19
C PHE A 83 30.36 2.02 10.91
N THR A 84 31.49 2.71 11.01
CA THR A 84 32.27 3.16 9.83
C THR A 84 32.67 1.98 8.94
N ARG A 85 33.20 0.92 9.52
CA ARG A 85 33.57 -0.31 8.77
C ARG A 85 32.36 -0.97 8.11
N LEU A 86 31.22 -0.98 8.78
CA LEU A 86 29.98 -1.51 8.18
C LEU A 86 29.53 -0.69 6.98
N ILE A 87 29.69 0.64 7.01
CA ILE A 87 29.42 1.52 5.86
C ILE A 87 30.40 1.23 4.72
N GLU A 88 31.69 1.07 5.01
CA GLU A 88 32.72 0.73 4.02
C GLU A 88 32.42 -0.56 3.25
N GLU A 89 31.89 -1.57 3.95
CA GLU A 89 31.64 -2.90 3.40
C GLU A 89 30.23 -3.08 2.80
N SER A 90 29.34 -2.07 2.92
CA SER A 90 27.96 -2.18 2.47
C SER A 90 27.75 -1.55 1.09
N ASP A 91 26.76 -2.07 0.37
CA ASP A 91 26.29 -1.53 -0.90
C ASP A 91 25.18 -0.51 -0.72
N VAL A 92 24.33 -0.74 0.27
CA VAL A 92 23.15 0.08 0.59
C VAL A 92 23.08 0.27 2.10
N MET A 93 22.79 1.46 2.55
CA MET A 93 22.38 1.75 3.93
C MET A 93 20.96 2.28 3.92
N VAL A 94 20.08 1.71 4.75
CA VAL A 94 18.66 2.13 4.86
C VAL A 94 18.36 2.60 6.27
N GLU A 95 17.71 3.77 6.39
CA GLU A 95 17.26 4.30 7.69
C GLU A 95 15.85 4.92 7.59
N ASN A 96 15.18 5.02 8.73
CA ASN A 96 13.90 5.73 8.88
C ASN A 96 13.85 6.53 10.20
N PHE A 97 14.96 7.13 10.55
CA PHE A 97 15.08 7.97 11.73
C PHE A 97 14.41 9.34 11.53
N ALA A 98 14.15 9.99 12.65
CA ALA A 98 13.75 11.38 12.64
C ALA A 98 14.80 12.26 11.92
N PRO A 99 14.40 13.34 11.24
CA PRO A 99 15.32 14.23 10.54
C PRO A 99 16.52 14.66 11.36
N GLY A 100 17.70 14.66 10.76
CA GLY A 100 18.98 15.04 11.39
C GLY A 100 19.51 14.05 12.44
N ALA A 101 18.90 12.86 12.61
CA ALA A 101 19.38 11.90 13.63
C ALA A 101 20.76 11.33 13.28
N LEU A 102 21.01 10.95 12.04
CA LEU A 102 22.33 10.49 11.59
C LEU A 102 23.37 11.60 11.61
N ASP A 103 22.98 12.83 11.29
CA ASP A 103 23.88 13.98 11.36
C ASP A 103 24.39 14.20 12.80
N ARG A 104 23.49 14.09 13.79
CA ARG A 104 23.85 14.16 15.22
C ARG A 104 24.73 12.98 15.68
N MET A 105 24.70 11.87 14.96
CA MET A 105 25.60 10.73 15.20
C MET A 105 26.98 10.92 14.52
N GLY A 106 27.14 11.95 13.71
CA GLY A 106 28.38 12.23 12.94
C GLY A 106 28.45 11.53 11.59
N PHE A 107 27.31 11.05 11.07
CA PHE A 107 27.21 10.32 9.79
C PHE A 107 26.22 11.02 8.85
N ASN A 108 26.47 12.32 8.56
CA ASN A 108 25.77 13.05 7.51
C ASN A 108 26.12 12.49 6.12
N TRP A 109 25.38 12.92 5.09
CA TRP A 109 25.57 12.44 3.73
C TRP A 109 27.02 12.61 3.22
N GLU A 110 27.62 13.77 3.47
CA GLU A 110 28.99 14.09 3.06
C GLU A 110 29.99 13.10 3.67
N ARG A 111 29.86 12.85 4.98
CA ARG A 111 30.72 11.89 5.68
C ARG A 111 30.53 10.46 5.18
N ILE A 112 29.31 10.06 4.88
CA ILE A 112 29.01 8.74 4.31
C ILE A 112 29.68 8.60 2.93
N GLN A 113 29.62 9.63 2.08
CA GLN A 113 30.26 9.64 0.77
C GLN A 113 31.79 9.61 0.85
N GLU A 114 32.38 10.22 1.87
CA GLU A 114 33.85 10.13 2.13
C GLU A 114 34.24 8.68 2.48
N ILE A 115 33.44 8.01 3.33
CA ILE A 115 33.72 6.64 3.76
C ILE A 115 33.53 5.67 2.59
N ASN A 116 32.41 5.76 1.86
CA ASN A 116 32.10 4.87 0.76
C ASN A 116 31.38 5.61 -0.37
N PRO A 117 32.09 6.11 -1.39
CA PRO A 117 31.48 6.85 -2.50
C PRO A 117 30.56 5.98 -3.40
N ARG A 118 30.55 4.67 -3.20
CA ARG A 118 29.69 3.72 -3.91
C ARG A 118 28.42 3.39 -3.14
N LEU A 119 28.32 3.76 -1.87
CA LEU A 119 27.16 3.46 -1.03
C LEU A 119 25.90 4.16 -1.54
N ILE A 120 24.80 3.41 -1.62
CA ILE A 120 23.46 3.97 -1.80
C ILE A 120 22.89 4.24 -0.41
N TYR A 121 22.67 5.53 -0.11
CA TYR A 121 22.03 5.94 1.14
C TYR A 121 20.55 6.14 0.91
N ALA A 122 19.73 5.27 1.50
CA ALA A 122 18.27 5.27 1.34
C ALA A 122 17.57 5.65 2.65
N SER A 123 16.64 6.59 2.59
CA SER A 123 15.92 7.06 3.78
C SER A 123 14.41 7.18 3.57
N VAL A 124 13.65 6.82 4.62
CA VAL A 124 12.22 7.13 4.72
C VAL A 124 12.05 8.39 5.56
N LYS A 125 11.26 9.34 5.07
CA LYS A 125 10.84 10.54 5.79
C LYS A 125 9.32 10.62 5.82
N GLY A 126 8.78 11.35 6.80
CA GLY A 126 7.33 11.57 6.88
C GLY A 126 6.82 12.44 5.76
N PHE A 127 7.46 13.60 5.59
CA PHE A 127 7.19 14.58 4.54
C PHE A 127 8.43 14.83 3.71
N GLY A 128 8.22 15.28 2.48
CA GLY A 128 9.29 15.81 1.63
C GLY A 128 9.80 17.17 2.12
N PRO A 129 10.77 17.77 1.40
CA PRO A 129 11.29 19.11 1.74
C PRO A 129 10.18 20.15 1.79
N GLY A 130 10.12 20.95 2.86
CA GLY A 130 9.11 21.97 3.04
C GLY A 130 8.85 22.28 4.52
N PRO A 131 7.79 23.05 4.83
CA PRO A 131 7.51 23.52 6.20
C PRO A 131 7.16 22.39 7.17
N TYR A 132 6.83 21.20 6.69
CA TYR A 132 6.46 20.04 7.49
C TYR A 132 7.55 18.95 7.54
N ALA A 133 8.74 19.19 6.98
CA ALA A 133 9.82 18.23 6.87
C ALA A 133 10.22 17.58 8.21
N ASP A 134 10.13 18.34 9.31
CA ASP A 134 10.47 17.87 10.66
C ASP A 134 9.30 17.26 11.44
N CYS A 135 8.10 17.20 10.85
CA CYS A 135 6.94 16.62 11.49
C CYS A 135 7.06 15.07 11.59
N LYS A 136 6.63 14.55 12.74
CA LYS A 136 6.58 13.10 12.95
C LYS A 136 5.39 12.49 12.20
N VAL A 137 5.64 11.42 11.49
CA VAL A 137 4.64 10.71 10.70
C VAL A 137 4.69 9.22 11.01
N TYR A 138 3.53 8.62 11.16
CA TYR A 138 3.26 7.21 11.22
C TYR A 138 2.21 6.85 10.19
N GLU A 139 1.90 5.57 10.03
CA GLU A 139 0.95 5.03 9.04
C GLU A 139 -0.30 5.91 8.81
N ASN A 140 -1.11 6.10 9.85
CA ASN A 140 -2.38 6.81 9.71
C ASN A 140 -2.20 8.33 9.46
N VAL A 141 -1.12 8.91 9.96
CA VAL A 141 -0.77 10.31 9.67
C VAL A 141 -0.43 10.46 8.19
N ALA A 142 0.34 9.51 7.62
CA ALA A 142 0.66 9.49 6.20
C ALA A 142 -0.59 9.31 5.34
N GLN A 143 -1.52 8.43 5.72
CA GLN A 143 -2.80 8.24 5.03
C GLN A 143 -3.63 9.53 5.00
N CYS A 144 -3.67 10.27 6.11
CA CYS A 144 -4.37 11.55 6.18
C CYS A 144 -3.69 12.61 5.30
N ALA A 145 -2.37 12.76 5.44
CA ALA A 145 -1.61 13.78 4.74
C ALA A 145 -1.44 13.51 3.23
N GLY A 146 -1.43 12.25 2.82
CA GLY A 146 -1.30 11.81 1.42
C GLY A 146 -2.61 11.65 0.67
N GLY A 147 -3.76 11.99 1.29
CA GLY A 147 -5.06 12.05 0.62
C GLY A 147 -5.90 10.78 0.66
N SER A 148 -5.39 9.64 1.15
CA SER A 148 -6.15 8.40 1.24
C SER A 148 -7.39 8.54 2.12
N ALA A 149 -7.22 9.07 3.33
CA ALA A 149 -8.33 9.23 4.26
C ALA A 149 -9.42 10.17 3.73
N SER A 150 -9.06 11.22 2.98
CA SER A 150 -10.04 12.16 2.42
C SER A 150 -10.94 11.54 1.35
N THR A 151 -10.51 10.45 0.73
CA THR A 151 -11.22 9.76 -0.35
C THR A 151 -11.76 8.39 0.04
N THR A 152 -11.50 7.94 1.29
CA THR A 152 -11.99 6.69 1.85
C THR A 152 -13.15 6.93 2.80
N GLY A 153 -14.22 6.14 2.66
CA GLY A 153 -15.43 6.24 3.48
C GLY A 153 -16.68 6.59 2.68
N ILE A 154 -17.70 7.09 3.37
CA ILE A 154 -18.99 7.46 2.81
C ILE A 154 -19.14 8.97 2.84
N GLU A 155 -19.65 9.56 1.76
CA GLU A 155 -19.86 11.00 1.66
C GLU A 155 -20.79 11.50 2.79
N GLY A 156 -20.44 12.65 3.38
CA GLY A 156 -21.16 13.21 4.53
C GLY A 156 -20.89 12.51 5.87
N LYS A 157 -20.02 11.48 5.89
CA LYS A 157 -19.55 10.81 7.13
C LYS A 157 -18.09 11.17 7.41
N VAL A 158 -17.59 10.73 8.57
CA VAL A 158 -16.19 10.91 8.97
C VAL A 158 -15.26 10.24 7.95
N PRO A 159 -14.14 10.87 7.55
CA PRO A 159 -13.10 10.21 6.77
C PRO A 159 -12.58 8.95 7.46
N LEU A 160 -12.24 7.93 6.68
CA LEU A 160 -11.72 6.66 7.20
C LEU A 160 -10.30 6.41 6.68
N VAL A 161 -9.47 5.84 7.53
CA VAL A 161 -8.21 5.23 7.11
C VAL A 161 -8.48 3.80 6.64
N THR A 162 -7.69 3.31 5.67
CA THR A 162 -7.75 1.90 5.28
C THR A 162 -6.98 1.02 6.27
N GLY A 163 -7.39 -0.23 6.43
CA GLY A 163 -6.65 -1.22 7.22
C GLY A 163 -5.35 -1.70 6.56
N ALA A 164 -5.16 -1.45 5.27
CA ALA A 164 -3.90 -1.71 4.59
C ALA A 164 -2.84 -0.68 4.97
N GLN A 165 -1.63 -1.13 5.27
CA GLN A 165 -0.50 -0.30 5.70
C GLN A 165 0.15 0.42 4.50
N ILE A 166 -0.60 1.32 3.85
CA ILE A 166 -0.16 2.02 2.64
C ILE A 166 0.84 3.15 2.92
N GLY A 167 0.79 3.74 4.12
CA GLY A 167 1.76 4.73 4.56
C GLY A 167 3.12 4.10 4.87
N ASP A 168 3.15 3.04 5.66
CA ASP A 168 4.38 2.35 6.05
C ASP A 168 4.86 1.38 4.96
N SER A 169 4.15 0.28 4.75
CA SER A 169 4.57 -0.76 3.79
C SER A 169 4.56 -0.26 2.36
N GLY A 170 3.60 0.60 2.00
CA GLY A 170 3.57 1.26 0.70
C GLY A 170 4.83 2.10 0.45
N THR A 171 5.29 2.86 1.44
CA THR A 171 6.54 3.62 1.34
C THR A 171 7.76 2.70 1.25
N GLY A 172 7.78 1.63 2.05
CA GLY A 172 8.84 0.62 1.95
C GLY A 172 8.99 0.05 0.53
N MET A 173 7.88 -0.28 -0.12
CA MET A 173 7.89 -0.75 -1.52
C MET A 173 8.36 0.32 -2.52
N HIS A 174 7.98 1.58 -2.34
CA HIS A 174 8.50 2.68 -3.17
C HIS A 174 10.02 2.83 -3.01
N LEU A 175 10.52 2.74 -1.77
CA LEU A 175 11.95 2.83 -1.49
C LEU A 175 12.73 1.67 -2.12
N VAL A 176 12.17 0.45 -2.17
CA VAL A 176 12.76 -0.69 -2.91
C VAL A 176 12.99 -0.32 -4.37
N ALA A 177 11.97 0.26 -5.04
CA ALA A 177 12.11 0.68 -6.44
C ALA A 177 13.23 1.72 -6.61
N GLY A 178 13.33 2.70 -5.70
CA GLY A 178 14.39 3.69 -5.71
C GLY A 178 15.79 3.08 -5.50
N ILE A 179 15.93 2.14 -4.57
CA ILE A 179 17.19 1.43 -4.32
C ILE A 179 17.60 0.60 -5.53
N LEU A 180 16.68 -0.14 -6.14
CA LEU A 180 16.98 -0.95 -7.33
C LEU A 180 17.40 -0.07 -8.51
N ALA A 181 16.77 1.07 -8.73
CA ALA A 181 17.15 2.05 -9.73
C ALA A 181 18.58 2.61 -9.46
N ALA A 182 18.89 2.91 -8.19
CA ALA A 182 20.21 3.38 -7.78
C ALA A 182 21.29 2.31 -7.95
N LEU A 183 20.99 1.05 -7.62
CA LEU A 183 21.90 -0.08 -7.85
C LEU A 183 22.18 -0.25 -9.36
N TYR A 184 21.15 -0.17 -10.20
CA TYR A 184 21.32 -0.22 -11.65
C TYR A 184 22.16 0.97 -12.16
N HIS A 185 21.85 2.20 -11.73
CA HIS A 185 22.62 3.39 -12.10
C HIS A 185 24.11 3.23 -11.70
N ARG A 186 24.39 2.67 -10.53
CA ARG A 186 25.75 2.43 -10.03
C ARG A 186 26.56 1.51 -10.94
N THR A 187 25.94 0.58 -11.69
CA THR A 187 26.65 -0.28 -12.63
C THR A 187 27.30 0.50 -13.77
N HIS A 188 26.75 1.66 -14.11
CA HIS A 188 27.26 2.53 -15.18
C HIS A 188 28.10 3.69 -14.63
N SER A 189 27.68 4.30 -13.52
CA SER A 189 28.37 5.47 -12.96
C SER A 189 29.54 5.14 -12.05
N GLY A 190 29.57 3.91 -11.50
CA GLY A 190 30.49 3.50 -10.46
C GLY A 190 30.24 4.15 -9.10
N ARG A 191 29.26 5.05 -8.97
CA ARG A 191 28.99 5.85 -7.76
C ARG A 191 27.63 5.51 -7.14
N GLY A 192 27.56 5.59 -5.82
CA GLY A 192 26.32 5.57 -5.07
C GLY A 192 25.55 6.89 -5.16
N GLN A 193 24.37 6.94 -4.55
CA GLN A 193 23.56 8.14 -4.49
C GLN A 193 22.64 8.13 -3.27
N ARG A 194 22.10 9.29 -2.93
CA ARG A 194 21.04 9.42 -1.93
C ARG A 194 19.69 9.15 -2.57
N VAL A 195 18.89 8.30 -1.92
CA VAL A 195 17.49 7.98 -2.28
C VAL A 195 16.62 8.33 -1.09
N GLU A 196 15.65 9.18 -1.28
CA GLU A 196 14.72 9.57 -0.22
C GLU A 196 13.27 9.33 -0.66
N CYS A 197 12.47 8.76 0.24
CA CYS A 197 11.05 8.50 0.00
C CYS A 197 10.22 9.08 1.15
N ALA A 198 9.34 10.04 0.85
CA ALA A 198 8.42 10.59 1.83
C ALA A 198 7.14 9.73 1.89
N MET A 199 6.66 9.47 3.11
CA MET A 199 5.44 8.69 3.33
C MET A 199 4.21 9.38 2.73
N GLN A 200 4.12 10.71 2.84
CA GLN A 200 3.06 11.50 2.21
C GLN A 200 3.02 11.29 0.70
N ASP A 201 4.18 11.37 0.03
CA ASP A 201 4.28 11.28 -1.43
C ASP A 201 3.97 9.86 -1.91
N SER A 202 4.37 8.84 -1.15
CA SER A 202 4.05 7.45 -1.42
C SER A 202 2.54 7.20 -1.38
N VAL A 203 1.86 7.70 -0.35
CA VAL A 203 0.40 7.60 -0.25
C VAL A 203 -0.28 8.38 -1.37
N LEU A 204 0.19 9.61 -1.68
CA LEU A 204 -0.35 10.41 -2.78
C LEU A 204 -0.21 9.69 -4.12
N ASN A 205 0.93 9.03 -4.38
CA ASN A 205 1.12 8.23 -5.59
C ASN A 205 0.12 7.07 -5.67
N LEU A 206 -0.20 6.41 -4.56
CA LEU A 206 -1.23 5.37 -4.53
C LEU A 206 -2.65 5.94 -4.73
N CYS A 207 -2.88 7.20 -4.38
CA CYS A 207 -4.14 7.94 -4.58
C CYS A 207 -4.23 8.66 -5.93
N ARG A 208 -3.28 8.51 -6.86
CA ARG A 208 -3.18 9.28 -8.12
C ARG A 208 -4.45 9.28 -8.97
N VAL A 209 -5.25 8.21 -8.91
CA VAL A 209 -6.54 8.15 -9.64
C VAL A 209 -7.52 9.20 -9.09
N LYS A 210 -7.59 9.34 -7.77
CA LYS A 210 -8.43 10.36 -7.12
C LYS A 210 -7.89 11.77 -7.33
N LEU A 211 -6.58 11.93 -7.39
CA LEU A 211 -5.95 13.21 -7.76
C LEU A 211 -6.30 13.61 -9.20
N ARG A 212 -6.29 12.66 -10.15
CA ARG A 212 -6.77 12.88 -11.51
C ARG A 212 -8.24 13.33 -11.51
N ASP A 213 -9.10 12.66 -10.75
CA ASP A 213 -10.52 13.02 -10.67
C ASP A 213 -10.70 14.43 -10.09
N GLN A 214 -9.90 14.81 -9.10
CA GLN A 214 -9.89 16.18 -8.57
C GLN A 214 -9.52 17.21 -9.63
N GLN A 215 -8.55 16.92 -10.48
CA GLN A 215 -8.19 17.82 -11.60
C GLN A 215 -9.33 17.94 -12.62
N ARG A 216 -10.05 16.85 -12.89
CA ARG A 216 -11.18 16.83 -13.84
C ARG A 216 -12.38 17.64 -13.34
N LEU A 217 -12.56 17.80 -12.01
CA LEU A 217 -13.64 18.62 -11.45
C LEU A 217 -13.60 20.10 -11.90
N SER A 218 -12.43 20.62 -12.30
CA SER A 218 -12.30 21.95 -12.88
C SER A 218 -13.04 22.11 -14.22
N HIS A 219 -13.37 20.98 -14.88
CA HIS A 219 -14.08 20.94 -16.18
C HIS A 219 -15.56 20.55 -16.01
N GLY A 220 -16.05 20.44 -14.80
CA GLY A 220 -17.44 20.15 -14.49
C GLY A 220 -17.67 18.85 -13.71
N PRO A 221 -18.93 18.48 -13.42
CA PRO A 221 -19.28 17.31 -12.64
C PRO A 221 -18.80 16.00 -13.29
N LEU A 222 -18.34 15.07 -12.45
CA LEU A 222 -17.91 13.73 -12.89
C LEU A 222 -19.14 12.81 -12.97
N LYS A 223 -19.57 12.46 -14.18
CA LYS A 223 -20.78 11.65 -14.46
C LYS A 223 -20.69 10.24 -13.87
N GLU A 224 -19.49 9.70 -13.70
CA GLU A 224 -19.24 8.40 -13.11
C GLU A 224 -19.51 8.33 -11.59
N TYR A 225 -19.74 9.47 -10.95
CA TYR A 225 -20.18 9.58 -9.57
C TYR A 225 -21.67 9.96 -9.49
N SER A 226 -22.48 9.45 -10.39
CA SER A 226 -23.91 9.79 -10.55
C SER A 226 -24.76 9.52 -9.31
N GLN A 227 -24.37 8.59 -8.43
CA GLN A 227 -25.04 8.37 -7.15
C GLN A 227 -25.04 9.60 -6.23
N PHE A 228 -24.18 10.59 -6.48
CA PHE A 228 -24.16 11.85 -5.76
C PHE A 228 -25.11 12.90 -6.35
N GLY A 229 -25.89 12.52 -7.35
CA GLY A 229 -27.19 13.08 -7.68
C GLY A 229 -27.22 14.23 -8.67
N GLU A 230 -28.28 14.24 -9.47
CA GLU A 230 -28.76 15.43 -10.16
C GLU A 230 -29.02 16.54 -9.14
N GLY A 231 -28.44 17.72 -9.35
CA GLY A 231 -28.64 18.90 -8.51
C GLY A 231 -27.82 18.97 -7.22
N LYS A 232 -26.99 18.00 -6.91
CA LYS A 232 -25.94 18.16 -5.90
C LYS A 232 -24.69 18.69 -6.61
N GLU A 233 -24.34 19.93 -6.31
CA GLU A 233 -22.98 20.38 -6.62
C GLU A 233 -22.03 19.37 -5.99
N PHE A 234 -21.26 18.62 -6.82
CA PHE A 234 -20.03 18.07 -6.35
C PHE A 234 -19.29 19.22 -5.67
N GLY A 235 -19.03 19.09 -4.40
CA GLY A 235 -18.23 20.07 -3.69
C GLY A 235 -16.92 20.30 -4.46
N LYS A 236 -16.09 21.19 -3.99
CA LYS A 236 -14.79 21.47 -4.60
C LYS A 236 -13.78 20.30 -4.49
N ALA A 237 -14.23 19.13 -4.05
CA ALA A 237 -13.40 17.94 -3.81
C ALA A 237 -14.07 16.65 -4.29
N VAL A 238 -13.25 15.68 -4.68
CA VAL A 238 -13.68 14.32 -5.03
C VAL A 238 -14.38 13.68 -3.84
N PRO A 239 -15.61 13.14 -4.01
CA PRO A 239 -16.38 12.57 -2.90
C PRO A 239 -15.81 11.24 -2.41
N ARG A 240 -16.11 10.90 -1.17
CA ARG A 240 -15.94 9.56 -0.62
C ARG A 240 -17.04 8.64 -1.12
N ALA A 241 -16.72 7.83 -2.11
CA ALA A 241 -17.72 7.04 -2.84
C ALA A 241 -18.12 5.72 -2.16
N GLY A 242 -17.60 5.44 -0.96
CA GLY A 242 -17.89 4.19 -0.26
C GLY A 242 -17.40 2.97 -1.06
N ASN A 243 -18.31 2.03 -1.27
CA ASN A 243 -18.05 0.81 -2.05
C ASN A 243 -18.31 0.97 -3.54
N ASP A 244 -18.71 2.16 -3.99
CA ASP A 244 -18.92 2.43 -5.41
C ASP A 244 -17.59 2.89 -6.04
N SER A 245 -17.15 2.19 -7.08
CA SER A 245 -16.00 2.68 -7.85
C SER A 245 -16.42 3.84 -8.73
N GLY A 246 -15.69 4.94 -8.65
CA GLY A 246 -15.73 5.95 -9.69
C GLY A 246 -14.92 5.48 -10.90
N GLY A 247 -15.31 5.91 -12.10
CA GLY A 247 -14.58 5.62 -13.34
C GLY A 247 -15.32 4.70 -14.31
N GLY A 248 -14.67 4.38 -15.42
CA GLY A 248 -15.30 3.68 -16.54
C GLY A 248 -15.70 2.21 -16.33
N GLN A 249 -15.53 1.69 -15.14
CA GLN A 249 -15.88 0.31 -14.79
C GLN A 249 -16.67 0.29 -13.48
N PRO A 250 -18.00 0.53 -13.54
CA PRO A 250 -18.82 0.52 -12.34
C PRO A 250 -18.75 -0.82 -11.60
N GLY A 251 -18.45 -0.77 -10.32
CA GLY A 251 -18.37 -1.93 -9.45
C GLY A 251 -18.87 -1.58 -8.05
N ARG A 252 -19.38 -2.58 -7.34
CA ARG A 252 -19.92 -2.44 -6.00
C ARG A 252 -19.69 -3.70 -5.16
N ILE A 253 -19.57 -3.54 -3.84
CA ILE A 253 -19.65 -4.65 -2.89
C ILE A 253 -21.12 -5.00 -2.69
N LEU A 254 -21.45 -6.29 -2.90
CA LEU A 254 -22.81 -6.82 -2.85
C LEU A 254 -22.91 -7.96 -1.83
N LYS A 255 -24.06 -8.06 -1.19
CA LYS A 255 -24.39 -9.11 -0.24
C LYS A 255 -24.50 -10.47 -0.94
N CYS A 256 -23.92 -11.49 -0.31
CA CYS A 256 -24.08 -12.88 -0.71
C CYS A 256 -24.91 -13.65 0.32
N LYS A 257 -25.29 -14.90 0.01
CA LYS A 257 -26.02 -15.79 0.92
C LYS A 257 -25.26 -15.90 2.25
N GLY A 258 -25.97 -15.68 3.35
CA GLY A 258 -25.40 -15.75 4.71
C GLY A 258 -24.95 -14.43 5.29
N TRP A 259 -25.09 -13.29 4.56
CA TRP A 259 -24.64 -11.96 4.97
C TRP A 259 -25.21 -11.48 6.31
N GLU A 260 -26.35 -12.02 6.75
CA GLU A 260 -26.98 -11.69 8.03
C GLU A 260 -26.18 -12.20 9.24
N LYS A 261 -25.36 -13.25 9.03
CA LYS A 261 -24.59 -13.93 10.08
C LYS A 261 -23.07 -13.84 9.90
N ASP A 262 -22.62 -13.70 8.67
CA ASP A 262 -21.20 -13.60 8.31
C ASP A 262 -20.92 -12.19 7.79
N PRO A 263 -20.13 -11.37 8.51
CA PRO A 263 -19.78 -10.01 8.11
C PRO A 263 -18.95 -9.95 6.83
N ASP A 264 -18.37 -11.06 6.37
CA ASP A 264 -17.55 -11.18 5.16
C ASP A 264 -18.26 -11.93 4.03
N ALA A 265 -19.57 -12.27 4.17
CA ALA A 265 -20.37 -12.88 3.11
C ALA A 265 -20.77 -11.86 2.04
N TYR A 266 -19.79 -11.31 1.37
CA TYR A 266 -19.92 -10.30 0.31
C TYR A 266 -19.00 -10.61 -0.86
N THR A 267 -19.32 -10.02 -2.01
CA THR A 267 -18.48 -10.05 -3.21
C THR A 267 -18.33 -8.64 -3.79
N TYR A 268 -17.17 -8.34 -4.38
CA TYR A 268 -17.04 -7.17 -5.25
C TYR A 268 -17.41 -7.60 -6.67
N PHE A 269 -18.35 -6.89 -7.29
CA PHE A 269 -18.86 -7.21 -8.62
C PHE A 269 -18.67 -6.02 -9.57
N ILE A 270 -18.11 -6.26 -10.75
CA ILE A 270 -17.84 -5.22 -11.76
C ILE A 270 -18.69 -5.45 -12.99
N THR A 271 -19.35 -4.39 -13.50
CA THR A 271 -20.14 -4.41 -14.73
C THR A 271 -19.38 -3.74 -15.88
N GLN A 272 -18.56 -4.50 -16.60
CA GLN A 272 -17.87 -3.99 -17.78
C GLN A 272 -18.77 -4.11 -19.03
N ALA A 273 -18.56 -3.19 -20.00
CA ALA A 273 -19.30 -3.22 -21.28
C ALA A 273 -19.12 -4.57 -22.02
N ALA A 274 -17.90 -5.11 -22.01
CA ALA A 274 -17.56 -6.35 -22.71
C ALA A 274 -18.30 -7.58 -22.18
N VAL A 275 -18.66 -7.60 -20.88
CA VAL A 275 -19.31 -8.75 -20.24
C VAL A 275 -20.78 -8.49 -19.92
N TRP A 276 -21.31 -7.34 -20.28
CA TRP A 276 -22.67 -6.94 -19.91
C TRP A 276 -23.74 -7.97 -20.30
N LYS A 277 -23.65 -8.52 -21.51
CA LYS A 277 -24.60 -9.55 -21.97
C LYS A 277 -24.59 -10.78 -21.08
N ASN A 278 -23.41 -11.21 -20.65
CA ASN A 278 -23.25 -12.34 -19.73
C ASN A 278 -23.82 -12.02 -18.34
N VAL A 279 -23.62 -10.78 -17.87
CA VAL A 279 -24.23 -10.32 -16.61
C VAL A 279 -25.76 -10.41 -16.68
N CYS A 280 -26.37 -9.93 -17.78
CA CYS A 280 -27.82 -10.01 -17.96
C CYS A 280 -28.35 -11.45 -17.90
N ASP A 281 -27.63 -12.40 -18.53
CA ASP A 281 -28.00 -13.82 -18.47
C ASP A 281 -27.93 -14.37 -17.05
N VAL A 282 -26.82 -14.12 -16.37
CA VAL A 282 -26.59 -14.65 -15.02
C VAL A 282 -27.63 -14.16 -14.02
N ILE A 283 -28.02 -12.88 -14.09
CA ILE A 283 -28.98 -12.30 -13.15
C ILE A 283 -30.44 -12.51 -13.58
N GLY A 284 -30.68 -13.20 -14.71
CA GLY A 284 -32.02 -13.45 -15.22
C GLY A 284 -32.74 -12.22 -15.80
N LYS A 285 -31.96 -11.32 -16.41
CA LYS A 285 -32.46 -10.08 -17.07
C LYS A 285 -32.04 -10.00 -18.53
N PRO A 286 -32.31 -11.06 -19.36
CA PRO A 286 -31.84 -11.08 -20.75
C PRO A 286 -32.42 -9.92 -21.59
N GLU A 287 -33.56 -9.36 -21.22
CA GLU A 287 -34.18 -8.20 -21.87
C GLU A 287 -33.28 -6.95 -21.80
N TRP A 288 -32.42 -6.80 -20.80
CA TRP A 288 -31.53 -5.64 -20.64
C TRP A 288 -30.39 -5.60 -21.66
N LYS A 289 -30.17 -6.70 -22.40
CA LYS A 289 -29.10 -6.75 -23.41
C LYS A 289 -29.31 -5.74 -24.54
N ASP A 290 -30.56 -5.60 -24.94
CA ASP A 290 -30.95 -4.79 -26.11
C ASP A 290 -31.86 -3.60 -25.73
N ASP A 291 -32.21 -3.45 -24.45
CA ASP A 291 -32.97 -2.34 -23.92
C ASP A 291 -32.17 -1.04 -24.05
N PRO A 292 -32.71 0.01 -24.70
CA PRO A 292 -32.03 1.29 -24.86
C PRO A 292 -31.51 1.92 -23.56
N ASP A 293 -32.18 1.65 -22.44
CA ASP A 293 -31.82 2.19 -21.12
C ASP A 293 -30.66 1.43 -20.44
N TYR A 294 -30.37 0.20 -20.88
CA TYR A 294 -29.36 -0.68 -20.24
C TYR A 294 -28.28 -1.19 -21.18
N ALA A 295 -28.52 -1.25 -22.49
CA ALA A 295 -27.59 -1.84 -23.45
C ALA A 295 -26.23 -1.14 -23.49
N LYS A 296 -26.21 0.19 -23.40
CA LYS A 296 -25.00 1.00 -23.48
C LYS A 296 -24.53 1.47 -22.10
N PRO A 297 -23.19 1.51 -21.86
CA PRO A 297 -22.64 1.95 -20.58
C PRO A 297 -23.14 3.33 -20.11
N GLU A 298 -23.17 4.31 -21.01
CA GLU A 298 -23.59 5.67 -20.71
C GLU A 298 -25.08 5.77 -20.29
N MET A 299 -25.91 4.86 -20.79
CA MET A 299 -27.32 4.79 -20.41
C MET A 299 -27.55 4.10 -19.05
N ARG A 300 -26.63 3.21 -18.67
CA ARG A 300 -26.67 2.54 -17.37
C ARG A 300 -26.21 3.43 -16.22
N LEU A 301 -25.32 4.40 -16.46
CA LEU A 301 -24.76 5.25 -15.40
C LEU A 301 -25.82 5.89 -14.49
N PRO A 302 -26.91 6.50 -14.99
CA PRO A 302 -27.97 7.04 -14.15
C PRO A 302 -28.77 5.97 -13.41
N ARG A 303 -28.69 4.71 -13.84
CA ARG A 303 -29.48 3.57 -13.35
C ARG A 303 -28.65 2.55 -12.57
N LEU A 304 -27.41 2.89 -12.18
CA LEU A 304 -26.49 1.94 -11.52
C LEU A 304 -27.07 1.35 -10.24
N SER A 305 -27.88 2.09 -9.47
CA SER A 305 -28.54 1.52 -8.29
C SER A 305 -29.48 0.39 -8.67
N ILE A 306 -30.33 0.59 -9.69
CA ILE A 306 -31.27 -0.43 -10.18
C ILE A 306 -30.50 -1.68 -10.67
N VAL A 307 -29.41 -1.45 -11.42
CA VAL A 307 -28.55 -2.52 -11.92
C VAL A 307 -27.94 -3.31 -10.78
N PHE A 308 -27.34 -2.65 -9.80
CA PHE A 308 -26.70 -3.32 -8.68
C PHE A 308 -27.70 -3.93 -7.70
N ASP A 309 -28.89 -3.37 -7.55
CA ASP A 309 -29.97 -3.99 -6.75
C ASP A 309 -30.43 -5.32 -7.39
N ALA A 310 -30.54 -5.38 -8.71
CA ALA A 310 -30.86 -6.63 -9.43
C ALA A 310 -29.74 -7.67 -9.31
N ILE A 311 -28.47 -7.23 -9.42
CA ILE A 311 -27.33 -8.12 -9.22
C ILE A 311 -27.28 -8.63 -7.76
N GLU A 312 -27.52 -7.75 -6.78
CA GLU A 312 -27.55 -8.14 -5.36
C GLU A 312 -28.70 -9.12 -5.06
N ALA A 313 -29.86 -8.95 -5.68
CA ALA A 313 -30.96 -9.89 -5.54
C ALA A 313 -30.53 -11.32 -5.97
N TRP A 314 -29.72 -11.43 -7.02
CA TRP A 314 -29.15 -12.69 -7.47
C TRP A 314 -28.02 -13.18 -6.53
N THR A 315 -27.04 -12.33 -6.17
CA THR A 315 -25.91 -12.71 -5.31
C THR A 315 -26.34 -13.17 -3.93
N LYS A 316 -27.42 -12.62 -3.36
CA LYS A 316 -28.03 -13.08 -2.10
C LYS A 316 -28.49 -14.54 -2.13
N THR A 317 -28.71 -15.11 -3.29
CA THR A 317 -29.09 -16.53 -3.45
C THR A 317 -27.88 -17.46 -3.49
N LYS A 318 -26.66 -16.95 -3.54
CA LYS A 318 -25.40 -17.66 -3.73
C LYS A 318 -24.40 -17.29 -2.64
N THR A 319 -23.54 -18.23 -2.25
CA THR A 319 -22.36 -17.90 -1.45
C THR A 319 -21.38 -17.07 -2.27
N LYS A 320 -20.46 -16.36 -1.60
CA LYS A 320 -19.43 -15.57 -2.28
C LYS A 320 -18.54 -16.42 -3.21
N TYR A 321 -18.36 -17.69 -2.90
CA TYR A 321 -17.60 -18.65 -3.71
C TYR A 321 -18.38 -19.13 -4.94
N GLU A 322 -19.67 -19.47 -4.77
CA GLU A 322 -20.55 -19.82 -5.90
C GLU A 322 -20.68 -18.67 -6.90
N VAL A 323 -20.73 -17.41 -6.43
CA VAL A 323 -20.70 -16.25 -7.32
C VAL A 323 -19.44 -16.23 -8.16
N MET A 324 -18.27 -16.47 -7.56
CA MET A 324 -16.99 -16.50 -8.27
C MET A 324 -16.94 -17.65 -9.28
N GLU A 325 -17.37 -18.86 -8.89
CA GLU A 325 -17.40 -20.06 -9.75
C GLU A 325 -18.31 -19.90 -10.97
N ILE A 326 -19.45 -19.23 -10.81
CA ILE A 326 -20.39 -18.97 -11.90
C ILE A 326 -19.87 -17.87 -12.83
N CYS A 327 -19.30 -16.80 -12.28
CA CYS A 327 -18.93 -15.61 -13.03
C CYS A 327 -17.59 -15.76 -13.79
N ASN A 328 -16.59 -16.44 -13.21
CA ASN A 328 -15.26 -16.58 -13.81
C ASN A 328 -15.26 -17.20 -15.22
N PRO A 329 -15.97 -18.32 -15.50
CA PRO A 329 -16.04 -18.89 -16.85
C PRO A 329 -16.66 -17.95 -17.90
N LEU A 330 -17.45 -16.98 -17.43
CA LEU A 330 -18.12 -15.96 -18.26
C LEU A 330 -17.31 -14.67 -18.38
N ASN A 331 -16.08 -14.65 -17.87
CA ASN A 331 -15.20 -13.48 -17.81
C ASN A 331 -15.81 -12.27 -17.07
N ILE A 332 -16.77 -12.49 -16.18
CA ILE A 332 -17.33 -11.42 -15.33
C ILE A 332 -16.39 -11.22 -14.14
N PRO A 333 -15.77 -10.03 -13.99
CA PRO A 333 -14.84 -9.79 -12.88
C PRO A 333 -15.59 -9.70 -11.54
N VAL A 334 -15.32 -10.68 -10.69
CA VAL A 334 -15.85 -10.74 -9.31
C VAL A 334 -14.77 -11.20 -8.35
N GLY A 335 -14.87 -10.80 -7.09
CA GLY A 335 -13.96 -11.23 -6.04
C GLY A 335 -14.67 -11.36 -4.69
N PRO A 336 -14.54 -12.52 -4.00
CA PRO A 336 -15.11 -12.69 -2.67
C PRO A 336 -14.38 -11.81 -1.66
N ILE A 337 -15.10 -11.29 -0.68
CA ILE A 337 -14.46 -10.67 0.48
C ILE A 337 -13.96 -11.80 1.39
N LEU A 338 -12.65 -11.93 1.51
CA LEU A 338 -12.01 -12.93 2.36
C LEU A 338 -11.60 -12.31 3.69
N SER A 339 -12.00 -12.94 4.78
CA SER A 339 -11.54 -12.60 6.13
C SER A 339 -10.05 -12.94 6.31
N MET A 340 -9.38 -12.30 7.27
CA MET A 340 -8.00 -12.66 7.63
C MET A 340 -7.89 -14.12 8.09
N LYS A 341 -8.95 -14.67 8.69
CA LYS A 341 -9.02 -16.09 9.05
C LYS A 341 -8.99 -17.00 7.83
N GLU A 342 -9.79 -16.70 6.80
CA GLU A 342 -9.78 -17.48 5.54
C GLU A 342 -8.43 -17.37 4.84
N LEU A 343 -7.85 -16.17 4.78
CA LEU A 343 -6.53 -15.96 4.16
C LEU A 343 -5.42 -16.69 4.91
N SER A 344 -5.48 -16.80 6.24
CA SER A 344 -4.48 -17.54 7.02
C SER A 344 -4.52 -19.04 6.76
N LEU A 345 -5.65 -19.59 6.28
CA LEU A 345 -5.82 -21.01 5.96
C LEU A 345 -5.40 -21.36 4.53
N ILE A 346 -5.34 -20.38 3.62
CA ILE A 346 -4.96 -20.62 2.20
C ILE A 346 -3.48 -21.00 2.07
N HIS A 347 -2.64 -20.57 3.02
CA HIS A 347 -1.19 -20.72 2.96
C HIS A 347 -0.63 -21.76 3.95
N ILE A 348 -1.48 -22.54 4.59
CA ILE A 348 -1.10 -23.63 5.49
C ILE A 348 -1.13 -24.97 4.77
#